data_984c42af5e2399771c35d2879daa0794
#
_entry.id   984c42af5e2399771c35d2879daa0794
#
_cell.length_a   1.000
_cell.length_b   1.000
_cell.length_c   1.000
_cell.angle_alpha   90.00
_cell.angle_beta   90.00
_cell.angle_gamma   90.00
#
_symmetry.space_group_name_H-M   'P 1'
#
loop_
_entity.id
_entity.type
_entity.pdbx_description
1 polymer ?
#
loop_
_entity_poly.entity_id
_entity_poly.type
_entity_poly.pdbx_seq_one_letter_code
_entity_poly.pdbx_strand_id
1 'polypeptide(L)'
;QEYYLTDIVGMAVAAGVPIRTAQAHSEWEVLGVNSKMHLAQLERVAQRRIADHLLEQGVRLADPARIDVRGELVCGRDVFIDVNCVFEGKVVLDEAVEVGPACVLKNARIGAGSRLAAFSHIEDAVVGPDGVIGPFARLRPGTELAAGVHVGNFVELKNSKFAAQSKANHLAYIGDAIVGSRVNIGAGTITCNYDGANKFQTVIEDDAFIGSDTQLVAPVTVGRGATLGAGTTLTRDAPPDTLTLSRARQVSIA
;
A
#
# COMPACT_ATOMS: atom_id res chain seq x y z
N GLN A 1 -44.68 -31.92 -3.61
CA GLN A 1 -45.15 -31.17 -2.43
C GLN A 1 -43.94 -30.37 -1.95
N GLU A 2 -44.05 -29.02 -1.96
CA GLU A 2 -43.02 -28.18 -1.40
C GLU A 2 -43.29 -27.95 0.08
N TYR A 3 -42.22 -27.95 0.89
CA TYR A 3 -42.25 -27.66 2.31
C TYR A 3 -41.56 -26.31 2.54
N TYR A 4 -42.22 -25.40 3.23
CA TYR A 4 -41.65 -24.10 3.56
C TYR A 4 -41.28 -24.04 5.05
N LEU A 5 -40.16 -23.44 5.38
CA LEU A 5 -39.76 -23.25 6.77
C LEU A 5 -40.83 -22.49 7.58
N THR A 6 -41.59 -21.63 6.94
CA THR A 6 -42.71 -20.89 7.55
C THR A 6 -43.86 -21.78 8.00
N ASP A 7 -43.99 -23.01 7.44
CA ASP A 7 -45.06 -23.96 7.85
C ASP A 7 -44.91 -24.37 9.32
N ILE A 8 -43.65 -24.28 9.86
CA ILE A 8 -43.37 -24.56 11.27
C ILE A 8 -44.19 -23.67 12.23
N VAL A 9 -44.52 -22.42 11.81
CA VAL A 9 -45.36 -21.51 12.58
C VAL A 9 -46.76 -22.04 12.70
N GLY A 10 -47.35 -22.51 11.62
CA GLY A 10 -48.69 -23.15 11.64
C GLY A 10 -48.71 -24.41 12.46
N MET A 11 -47.65 -25.25 12.35
CA MET A 11 -47.52 -26.49 13.16
C MET A 11 -47.40 -26.17 14.66
N ALA A 12 -46.65 -25.16 15.02
CA ALA A 12 -46.47 -24.72 16.41
C ALA A 12 -47.82 -24.20 17.01
N VAL A 13 -48.56 -23.41 16.22
CA VAL A 13 -49.90 -22.94 16.61
C VAL A 13 -50.84 -24.14 16.85
N ALA A 14 -50.88 -25.11 15.94
CA ALA A 14 -51.71 -26.30 16.06
C ALA A 14 -51.32 -27.19 17.28
N ALA A 15 -50.05 -27.18 17.66
CA ALA A 15 -49.53 -27.89 18.82
C ALA A 15 -49.65 -27.11 20.13
N GLY A 16 -50.23 -25.90 20.12
CA GLY A 16 -50.37 -25.05 21.31
C GLY A 16 -49.05 -24.49 21.83
N VAL A 17 -48.01 -24.49 21.04
CA VAL A 17 -46.69 -23.93 21.41
C VAL A 17 -46.73 -22.40 21.30
N PRO A 18 -46.34 -21.67 22.35
CA PRO A 18 -46.36 -20.22 22.30
C PRO A 18 -45.32 -19.67 21.29
N ILE A 19 -45.77 -18.82 20.39
CA ILE A 19 -44.92 -18.15 19.40
C ILE A 19 -44.59 -16.75 19.90
N ARG A 20 -43.31 -16.39 19.81
CA ARG A 20 -42.86 -15.00 20.01
C ARG A 20 -42.26 -14.47 18.73
N THR A 21 -42.56 -13.22 18.43
CA THR A 21 -41.99 -12.52 17.28
C THR A 21 -40.86 -11.61 17.75
N ALA A 22 -39.79 -11.54 16.94
CA ALA A 22 -38.75 -10.53 17.06
C ALA A 22 -38.73 -9.75 15.76
N GLN A 23 -38.59 -8.45 15.85
CA GLN A 23 -38.52 -7.56 14.68
C GLN A 23 -37.08 -7.09 14.52
N ALA A 24 -36.56 -7.15 13.31
CA ALA A 24 -35.28 -6.55 12.96
C ALA A 24 -35.34 -5.02 13.11
N HIS A 25 -34.23 -4.38 13.44
CA HIS A 25 -34.17 -2.93 13.55
C HIS A 25 -34.31 -2.23 12.19
N SER A 26 -33.89 -2.91 11.11
CA SER A 26 -34.00 -2.39 9.74
C SER A 26 -34.27 -3.51 8.74
N GLU A 27 -34.93 -3.16 7.67
CA GLU A 27 -35.35 -4.10 6.63
C GLU A 27 -34.17 -4.85 5.99
N TRP A 28 -33.05 -4.17 5.79
CA TRP A 28 -31.85 -4.76 5.16
C TRP A 28 -31.23 -5.93 5.99
N GLU A 29 -31.50 -6.03 7.29
CA GLU A 29 -31.01 -7.14 8.14
C GLU A 29 -31.61 -8.50 7.75
N VAL A 30 -32.78 -8.47 7.14
CA VAL A 30 -33.55 -9.66 6.78
C VAL A 30 -33.70 -9.87 5.27
N LEU A 31 -33.07 -9.01 4.45
CA LEU A 31 -33.12 -9.15 3.01
C LEU A 31 -32.33 -10.36 2.53
N GLY A 32 -32.98 -11.20 1.73
CA GLY A 32 -32.35 -12.34 1.05
C GLY A 32 -31.69 -11.95 -0.28
N VAL A 33 -30.62 -12.65 -0.65
CA VAL A 33 -29.95 -12.49 -1.94
C VAL A 33 -30.35 -13.62 -2.88
N ASN A 34 -31.17 -13.32 -3.88
CA ASN A 34 -31.65 -14.26 -4.89
C ASN A 34 -31.12 -13.94 -6.31
N SER A 35 -30.38 -12.82 -6.46
CA SER A 35 -29.81 -12.42 -7.75
C SER A 35 -28.53 -11.60 -7.53
N LYS A 36 -27.68 -11.49 -8.59
CA LYS A 36 -26.51 -10.62 -8.57
C LYS A 36 -26.89 -9.14 -8.38
N MET A 37 -28.07 -8.74 -8.81
CA MET A 37 -28.59 -7.39 -8.60
C MET A 37 -28.89 -7.15 -7.11
N HIS A 38 -29.56 -8.10 -6.43
CA HIS A 38 -29.79 -8.01 -4.97
C HIS A 38 -28.46 -7.97 -4.21
N LEU A 39 -27.47 -8.81 -4.61
CA LEU A 39 -26.14 -8.80 -4.01
C LEU A 39 -25.49 -7.41 -4.14
N ALA A 40 -25.49 -6.83 -5.34
CA ALA A 40 -24.91 -5.50 -5.58
C ALA A 40 -25.62 -4.39 -4.77
N GLN A 41 -26.92 -4.48 -4.60
CA GLN A 41 -27.69 -3.53 -3.77
C GLN A 41 -27.30 -3.64 -2.29
N LEU A 42 -27.25 -4.86 -1.74
CA LEU A 42 -26.86 -5.09 -0.34
C LEU A 42 -25.40 -4.74 -0.09
N GLU A 43 -24.51 -4.97 -1.06
CA GLU A 43 -23.13 -4.50 -1.00
C GLU A 43 -23.06 -2.98 -0.80
N ARG A 44 -23.83 -2.21 -1.58
CA ARG A 44 -23.89 -0.73 -1.41
C ARG A 44 -24.45 -0.31 -0.05
N VAL A 45 -25.41 -1.03 0.50
CA VAL A 45 -25.92 -0.80 1.85
C VAL A 45 -24.82 -1.04 2.89
N ALA A 46 -24.07 -2.16 2.77
CA ALA A 46 -22.96 -2.47 3.66
C ALA A 46 -21.87 -1.41 3.59
N GLN A 47 -21.44 -1.01 2.38
CA GLN A 47 -20.42 0.02 2.18
C GLN A 47 -20.86 1.38 2.73
N ARG A 48 -22.13 1.75 2.55
CA ARG A 48 -22.67 3.00 3.11
C ARG A 48 -22.58 3.01 4.64
N ARG A 49 -22.90 1.91 5.30
CA ARG A 49 -22.82 1.80 6.76
C ARG A 49 -21.39 1.90 7.27
N ILE A 50 -20.43 1.29 6.55
CA ILE A 50 -19.01 1.43 6.88
C ILE A 50 -18.58 2.91 6.76
N ALA A 51 -18.98 3.57 5.68
CA ALA A 51 -18.66 4.99 5.47
C ALA A 51 -19.27 5.88 6.55
N ASP A 52 -20.55 5.67 6.90
CA ASP A 52 -21.24 6.43 7.97
C ASP A 52 -20.53 6.23 9.32
N HIS A 53 -20.13 4.99 9.64
CA HIS A 53 -19.38 4.70 10.87
C HIS A 53 -18.01 5.41 10.90
N LEU A 54 -17.27 5.43 9.78
CA LEU A 54 -16.00 6.16 9.67
C LEU A 54 -16.21 7.68 9.88
N LEU A 55 -17.26 8.25 9.28
CA LEU A 55 -17.62 9.67 9.49
C LEU A 55 -17.94 9.98 10.95
N GLU A 56 -18.67 9.09 11.64
CA GLU A 56 -18.97 9.21 13.08
C GLU A 56 -17.71 9.16 13.95
N GLN A 57 -16.69 8.41 13.51
CA GLN A 57 -15.38 8.35 14.16
C GLN A 57 -14.48 9.56 13.84
N GLY A 58 -14.93 10.51 13.02
CA GLY A 58 -14.18 11.72 12.67
C GLY A 58 -13.27 11.58 11.46
N VAL A 59 -13.42 10.51 10.66
CA VAL A 59 -12.75 10.39 9.36
C VAL A 59 -13.42 11.30 8.35
N ARG A 60 -12.64 12.02 7.56
CA ARG A 60 -13.15 12.86 6.47
C ARG A 60 -13.16 12.05 5.17
N LEU A 61 -14.33 11.87 4.58
CA LEU A 61 -14.51 11.21 3.27
C LEU A 61 -14.89 12.27 2.24
N ALA A 62 -14.19 12.33 1.11
CA ALA A 62 -14.54 13.25 0.02
C ALA A 62 -15.90 12.91 -0.59
N ASP A 63 -16.21 11.61 -0.71
CA ASP A 63 -17.53 11.11 -1.11
C ASP A 63 -17.78 9.74 -0.47
N PRO A 64 -18.72 9.64 0.49
CA PRO A 64 -19.04 8.38 1.17
C PRO A 64 -19.57 7.25 0.26
N ALA A 65 -20.03 7.59 -0.96
CA ALA A 65 -20.51 6.60 -1.93
C ALA A 65 -19.37 6.02 -2.80
N ARG A 66 -18.18 6.59 -2.73
CA ARG A 66 -17.05 6.27 -3.61
C ARG A 66 -15.85 5.70 -2.83
N ILE A 67 -16.12 4.89 -1.85
CA ILE A 67 -15.13 4.13 -1.07
C ILE A 67 -15.58 2.68 -1.03
N ASP A 68 -14.65 1.74 -1.13
CA ASP A 68 -14.91 0.32 -0.98
C ASP A 68 -13.98 -0.27 0.10
N VAL A 69 -14.58 -0.83 1.15
CA VAL A 69 -13.86 -1.54 2.21
C VAL A 69 -14.22 -3.03 2.15
N ARG A 70 -13.23 -3.85 1.84
CA ARG A 70 -13.35 -5.30 1.68
C ARG A 70 -12.54 -6.02 2.77
N GLY A 71 -12.89 -5.74 4.02
CA GLY A 71 -12.21 -6.24 5.20
C GLY A 71 -12.36 -5.31 6.39
N GLU A 72 -11.26 -5.06 7.10
CA GLU A 72 -11.20 -4.19 8.28
C GLU A 72 -10.41 -2.92 7.95
N LEU A 73 -11.03 -1.75 8.10
CA LEU A 73 -10.38 -0.45 8.01
C LEU A 73 -10.42 0.23 9.37
N VAL A 74 -9.25 0.45 9.97
CA VAL A 74 -9.08 1.15 11.24
C VAL A 74 -8.43 2.50 10.98
N CYS A 75 -9.06 3.58 11.38
CA CYS A 75 -8.56 4.93 11.20
C CYS A 75 -8.30 5.64 12.53
N GLY A 76 -7.19 6.36 12.60
CA GLY A 76 -6.92 7.35 13.62
C GLY A 76 -7.74 8.63 13.41
N ARG A 77 -7.50 9.63 14.26
CA ARG A 77 -8.17 10.94 14.14
C ARG A 77 -7.69 11.69 12.92
N ASP A 78 -8.55 12.54 12.37
CA ASP A 78 -8.24 13.47 11.27
C ASP A 78 -7.75 12.80 9.98
N VAL A 79 -8.01 11.52 9.81
CA VAL A 79 -7.73 10.82 8.55
C VAL A 79 -8.60 11.39 7.45
N PHE A 80 -8.02 11.63 6.27
CA PHE A 80 -8.75 12.01 5.06
C PHE A 80 -8.64 10.92 3.99
N ILE A 81 -9.77 10.55 3.39
CA ILE A 81 -9.84 9.58 2.29
C ILE A 81 -10.57 10.20 1.10
N ASP A 82 -9.88 10.25 -0.02
CA ASP A 82 -10.43 10.75 -1.27
C ASP A 82 -11.22 9.65 -2.02
N VAL A 83 -11.77 10.00 -3.18
CA VAL A 83 -12.70 9.16 -3.94
C VAL A 83 -12.04 7.94 -4.57
N ASN A 84 -12.83 6.87 -4.76
CA ASN A 84 -12.45 5.63 -5.46
C ASN A 84 -11.31 4.86 -4.78
N CYS A 85 -11.12 5.03 -3.49
CA CYS A 85 -10.17 4.23 -2.73
C CYS A 85 -10.75 2.86 -2.40
N VAL A 86 -9.89 1.83 -2.46
CA VAL A 86 -10.23 0.45 -2.14
C VAL A 86 -9.33 -0.04 -1.01
N PHE A 87 -9.93 -0.60 0.04
CA PHE A 87 -9.23 -1.15 1.19
C PHE A 87 -9.57 -2.64 1.32
N GLU A 88 -8.54 -3.51 1.28
CA GLU A 88 -8.70 -4.96 1.32
C GLU A 88 -7.96 -5.58 2.53
N GLY A 89 -8.55 -6.63 3.11
CA GLY A 89 -7.97 -7.30 4.27
C GLY A 89 -7.94 -6.39 5.49
N LYS A 90 -6.81 -6.29 6.18
CA LYS A 90 -6.65 -5.41 7.34
C LYS A 90 -5.81 -4.19 7.00
N VAL A 91 -6.42 -3.02 7.01
CA VAL A 91 -5.75 -1.73 6.77
C VAL A 91 -5.84 -0.84 8.00
N VAL A 92 -4.71 -0.28 8.41
CA VAL A 92 -4.61 0.65 9.54
C VAL A 92 -4.05 1.96 9.04
N LEU A 93 -4.80 3.04 9.21
CA LEU A 93 -4.39 4.41 8.92
C LEU A 93 -4.24 5.14 10.27
N ASP A 94 -3.03 5.52 10.64
CA ASP A 94 -2.79 6.24 11.89
C ASP A 94 -3.30 7.70 11.77
N GLU A 95 -3.14 8.53 12.81
CA GLU A 95 -3.64 9.90 12.89
C GLU A 95 -3.15 10.77 11.72
N ALA A 96 -4.02 11.63 11.20
CA ALA A 96 -3.74 12.62 10.15
C ALA A 96 -3.17 12.04 8.83
N VAL A 97 -3.44 10.78 8.54
CA VAL A 97 -3.08 10.18 7.23
C VAL A 97 -4.00 10.75 6.14
N GLU A 98 -3.42 11.13 5.02
CA GLU A 98 -4.15 11.56 3.82
C GLU A 98 -4.02 10.50 2.72
N VAL A 99 -5.16 9.98 2.24
CA VAL A 99 -5.22 9.03 1.12
C VAL A 99 -5.85 9.72 -0.08
N GLY A 100 -5.03 9.98 -1.11
CA GLY A 100 -5.46 10.55 -2.38
C GLY A 100 -6.31 9.59 -3.23
N PRO A 101 -6.91 10.10 -4.32
CA PRO A 101 -7.90 9.34 -5.07
C PRO A 101 -7.35 8.10 -5.75
N ALA A 102 -8.21 7.10 -5.91
CA ALA A 102 -7.93 5.84 -6.61
C ALA A 102 -6.72 5.06 -6.06
N CYS A 103 -6.46 5.18 -4.76
CA CYS A 103 -5.47 4.35 -4.08
C CYS A 103 -6.06 2.97 -3.74
N VAL A 104 -5.23 1.93 -3.82
CA VAL A 104 -5.58 0.57 -3.41
C VAL A 104 -4.64 0.14 -2.29
N LEU A 105 -5.19 -0.18 -1.13
CA LEU A 105 -4.44 -0.63 0.04
C LEU A 105 -4.92 -2.02 0.44
N LYS A 106 -3.98 -2.95 0.63
CA LYS A 106 -4.28 -4.31 1.08
C LYS A 106 -3.31 -4.72 2.18
N ASN A 107 -3.84 -5.16 3.33
CA ASN A 107 -3.04 -5.60 4.48
C ASN A 107 -1.90 -4.62 4.78
N ALA A 108 -2.21 -3.34 4.90
CA ALA A 108 -1.23 -2.27 5.00
C ALA A 108 -1.38 -1.46 6.29
N ARG A 109 -0.25 -0.97 6.82
CA ARG A 109 -0.24 0.01 7.89
C ARG A 109 0.44 1.29 7.43
N ILE A 110 -0.24 2.42 7.62
CA ILE A 110 0.24 3.75 7.25
C ILE A 110 0.39 4.61 8.51
N GLY A 111 1.61 5.01 8.81
CA GLY A 111 1.96 5.81 9.98
C GLY A 111 1.46 7.25 9.91
N ALA A 112 1.33 7.87 11.07
CA ALA A 112 0.74 9.19 11.25
C ALA A 112 1.36 10.27 10.35
N GLY A 113 0.55 11.22 9.89
CA GLY A 113 0.96 12.33 9.05
C GLY A 113 1.39 11.96 7.63
N SER A 114 1.33 10.68 7.27
CA SER A 114 1.73 10.23 5.93
C SER A 114 0.71 10.62 4.87
N ARG A 115 1.22 10.85 3.66
CA ARG A 115 0.41 11.20 2.49
C ARG A 115 0.60 10.20 1.36
N LEU A 116 -0.50 9.59 0.94
CA LEU A 116 -0.57 8.72 -0.24
C LEU A 116 -1.15 9.52 -1.40
N ALA A 117 -0.36 9.77 -2.43
CA ALA A 117 -0.83 10.46 -3.63
C ALA A 117 -1.57 9.49 -4.56
N ALA A 118 -2.36 10.05 -5.49
CA ALA A 118 -3.27 9.32 -6.36
C ALA A 118 -2.67 8.10 -7.06
N PHE A 119 -3.50 7.07 -7.28
CA PHE A 119 -3.15 5.86 -8.03
C PHE A 119 -2.01 5.03 -7.43
N SER A 120 -1.77 5.14 -6.13
CA SER A 120 -0.77 4.32 -5.44
C SER A 120 -1.36 2.97 -5.03
N HIS A 121 -0.55 1.90 -5.16
CA HIS A 121 -0.93 0.55 -4.77
C HIS A 121 0.01 0.04 -3.68
N ILE A 122 -0.54 -0.31 -2.52
CA ILE A 122 0.21 -0.73 -1.34
C ILE A 122 -0.35 -2.07 -0.86
N GLU A 123 0.49 -3.12 -0.86
CA GLU A 123 0.10 -4.48 -0.47
C GLU A 123 1.13 -5.07 0.50
N ASP A 124 0.64 -5.64 1.63
CA ASP A 124 1.44 -6.31 2.66
C ASP A 124 2.69 -5.50 3.03
N ALA A 125 2.50 -4.18 3.30
CA ALA A 125 3.57 -3.23 3.51
C ALA A 125 3.29 -2.29 4.69
N VAL A 126 4.36 -1.75 5.25
CA VAL A 126 4.33 -0.79 6.36
C VAL A 126 4.98 0.51 5.94
N VAL A 127 4.26 1.62 6.09
CA VAL A 127 4.77 2.98 5.91
C VAL A 127 4.85 3.65 7.28
N GLY A 128 6.03 4.09 7.67
CA GLY A 128 6.27 4.85 8.90
C GLY A 128 5.64 6.26 8.86
N PRO A 129 5.72 7.01 9.95
CA PRO A 129 5.14 8.35 10.02
C PRO A 129 5.81 9.31 9.03
N ASP A 130 5.03 10.33 8.61
CA ASP A 130 5.47 11.38 7.68
C ASP A 130 5.96 10.85 6.33
N GLY A 131 5.52 9.66 5.93
CA GLY A 131 5.83 9.08 4.62
C GLY A 131 5.09 9.80 3.49
N VAL A 132 5.78 10.01 2.35
CA VAL A 132 5.18 10.57 1.13
C VAL A 132 5.27 9.56 0.01
N ILE A 133 4.13 9.01 -0.41
CA ILE A 133 4.05 7.89 -1.35
C ILE A 133 3.26 8.28 -2.59
N GLY A 134 3.82 8.08 -3.77
CA GLY A 134 3.16 8.33 -5.04
C GLY A 134 3.43 9.71 -5.66
N PRO A 135 2.63 10.07 -6.69
CA PRO A 135 1.58 9.25 -7.31
C PRO A 135 2.12 8.06 -8.10
N PHE A 136 1.24 7.08 -8.43
CA PHE A 136 1.62 5.89 -9.21
C PHE A 136 2.77 5.09 -8.60
N ALA A 137 2.88 5.05 -7.27
CA ALA A 137 3.86 4.22 -6.57
C ALA A 137 3.28 2.83 -6.29
N ARG A 138 4.16 1.82 -6.29
CA ARG A 138 3.78 0.46 -5.95
C ARG A 138 4.64 -0.08 -4.82
N LEU A 139 4.05 -0.31 -3.66
CA LEU A 139 4.68 -1.01 -2.55
C LEU A 139 4.14 -2.44 -2.51
N ARG A 140 5.06 -3.40 -2.68
CA ARG A 140 4.76 -4.84 -2.71
C ARG A 140 5.09 -5.50 -1.38
N PRO A 141 4.65 -6.77 -1.19
CA PRO A 141 4.88 -7.50 0.04
C PRO A 141 6.32 -7.45 0.56
N GLY A 142 6.45 -7.26 1.89
CA GLY A 142 7.72 -7.17 2.59
C GLY A 142 8.39 -5.79 2.53
N THR A 143 7.68 -4.77 2.03
CA THR A 143 8.18 -3.39 2.05
C THR A 143 7.93 -2.75 3.42
N GLU A 144 9.00 -2.25 4.05
CA GLU A 144 8.97 -1.53 5.31
C GLU A 144 9.68 -0.17 5.15
N LEU A 145 8.95 0.91 5.37
CA LEU A 145 9.48 2.27 5.27
C LEU A 145 9.48 2.92 6.65
N ALA A 146 10.62 3.46 7.08
CA ALA A 146 10.72 4.22 8.32
C ALA A 146 10.18 5.65 8.16
N ALA A 147 10.34 6.48 9.18
CA ALA A 147 9.83 7.85 9.20
C ALA A 147 10.39 8.73 8.08
N GLY A 148 9.54 9.54 7.45
CA GLY A 148 9.93 10.55 6.48
C GLY A 148 10.49 10.01 5.17
N VAL A 149 10.22 8.76 4.82
CA VAL A 149 10.63 8.17 3.54
C VAL A 149 9.75 8.71 2.41
N HIS A 150 10.39 9.08 1.29
CA HIS A 150 9.69 9.51 0.09
C HIS A 150 9.84 8.48 -1.04
N VAL A 151 8.71 8.00 -1.55
CA VAL A 151 8.62 7.11 -2.71
C VAL A 151 7.76 7.79 -3.76
N GLY A 152 8.36 8.23 -4.84
CA GLY A 152 7.67 9.04 -5.87
C GLY A 152 7.05 8.22 -7.01
N ASN A 153 6.83 8.90 -8.13
CA ASN A 153 6.07 8.34 -9.24
C ASN A 153 6.81 7.25 -10.00
N PHE A 154 6.07 6.20 -10.33
CA PHE A 154 6.56 5.02 -11.05
C PHE A 154 7.74 4.34 -10.36
N VAL A 155 7.73 4.36 -9.03
CA VAL A 155 8.67 3.60 -8.21
C VAL A 155 7.98 2.34 -7.70
N GLU A 156 8.62 1.20 -7.89
CA GLU A 156 8.19 -0.08 -7.35
C GLU A 156 9.18 -0.56 -6.29
N LEU A 157 8.69 -0.84 -5.09
CA LEU A 157 9.46 -1.45 -4.00
C LEU A 157 8.93 -2.85 -3.73
N LYS A 158 9.83 -3.81 -3.48
CA LYS A 158 9.48 -5.19 -3.15
C LYS A 158 10.46 -5.77 -2.12
N ASN A 159 9.94 -6.30 -1.02
CA ASN A 159 10.77 -6.96 0.01
C ASN A 159 11.99 -6.10 0.37
N SER A 160 11.78 -4.82 0.64
CA SER A 160 12.84 -3.83 0.85
C SER A 160 12.56 -2.99 2.08
N LYS A 161 13.62 -2.66 2.82
CA LYS A 161 13.56 -1.86 4.03
C LYS A 161 14.28 -0.55 3.82
N PHE A 162 13.59 0.56 4.07
CA PHE A 162 14.13 1.90 3.97
C PHE A 162 14.20 2.54 5.35
N ALA A 163 15.38 2.94 5.77
CA ALA A 163 15.55 3.72 6.98
C ALA A 163 15.13 5.19 6.76
N ALA A 164 15.08 5.96 7.84
CA ALA A 164 14.47 7.27 7.88
C ALA A 164 15.03 8.26 6.85
N GLN A 165 14.14 9.10 6.30
CA GLN A 165 14.44 10.23 5.42
C GLN A 165 15.09 9.85 4.07
N SER A 166 15.05 8.59 3.68
CA SER A 166 15.54 8.15 2.38
C SER A 166 14.52 8.38 1.28
N LYS A 167 14.99 8.57 0.04
CA LYS A 167 14.19 9.00 -1.08
C LYS A 167 14.45 8.17 -2.32
N ALA A 168 13.36 7.73 -2.98
CA ALA A 168 13.35 7.15 -4.31
C ALA A 168 12.19 7.80 -5.09
N ASN A 169 12.45 8.89 -5.79
CA ASN A 169 11.38 9.77 -6.24
C ASN A 169 10.87 9.49 -7.66
N HIS A 170 11.62 8.76 -8.49
CA HIS A 170 11.26 8.62 -9.91
C HIS A 170 11.73 7.30 -10.50
N LEU A 171 10.83 6.60 -11.22
CA LEU A 171 11.15 5.57 -12.21
C LEU A 171 12.18 4.52 -11.73
N ALA A 172 12.03 3.98 -10.53
CA ALA A 172 13.01 3.05 -9.95
C ALA A 172 12.35 1.71 -9.58
N TYR A 173 13.13 0.62 -9.71
CA TYR A 173 12.78 -0.67 -9.12
C TYR A 173 13.78 -1.03 -8.04
N ILE A 174 13.31 -1.14 -6.80
CA ILE A 174 14.12 -1.51 -5.65
C ILE A 174 13.53 -2.78 -5.02
N GLY A 175 14.18 -3.90 -5.33
CA GLY A 175 13.78 -5.22 -4.83
C GLY A 175 14.87 -5.87 -3.99
N ASP A 176 14.46 -6.57 -2.92
CA ASP A 176 15.34 -7.32 -2.01
C ASP A 176 16.51 -6.44 -1.50
N ALA A 177 16.20 -5.22 -1.01
CA ALA A 177 17.21 -4.24 -0.62
C ALA A 177 17.06 -3.78 0.84
N ILE A 178 18.19 -3.45 1.45
CA ILE A 178 18.28 -2.72 2.73
C ILE A 178 18.88 -1.34 2.41
N VAL A 179 18.11 -0.30 2.67
CA VAL A 179 18.47 1.09 2.40
C VAL A 179 18.59 1.85 3.71
N GLY A 180 19.76 2.41 3.96
CA GLY A 180 20.08 3.22 5.13
C GLY A 180 19.30 4.54 5.19
N SER A 181 19.62 5.36 6.16
CA SER A 181 18.98 6.67 6.38
C SER A 181 19.55 7.74 5.44
N ARG A 182 18.71 8.69 5.05
CA ARG A 182 19.08 9.86 4.22
C ARG A 182 19.71 9.49 2.87
N VAL A 183 19.44 8.30 2.39
CA VAL A 183 19.88 7.85 1.06
C VAL A 183 19.05 8.54 -0.02
N ASN A 184 19.71 8.96 -1.08
CA ASN A 184 19.02 9.45 -2.28
C ASN A 184 19.19 8.46 -3.43
N ILE A 185 18.10 7.90 -3.91
CA ILE A 185 18.08 7.00 -5.07
C ILE A 185 17.65 7.78 -6.30
N GLY A 186 18.54 7.87 -7.30
CA GLY A 186 18.31 8.58 -8.56
C GLY A 186 17.28 7.87 -9.46
N ALA A 187 16.71 8.62 -10.38
CA ALA A 187 15.76 8.11 -11.37
C ALA A 187 16.37 7.02 -12.24
N GLY A 188 15.58 5.98 -12.55
CA GLY A 188 16.06 4.86 -13.38
C GLY A 188 16.95 3.85 -12.65
N THR A 189 17.09 3.97 -11.33
CA THR A 189 17.87 2.97 -10.56
C THR A 189 17.16 1.64 -10.50
N ILE A 190 17.90 0.56 -10.70
CA ILE A 190 17.41 -0.81 -10.65
C ILE A 190 18.32 -1.65 -9.76
N THR A 191 17.74 -2.34 -8.77
CA THR A 191 18.43 -3.46 -8.12
C THR A 191 18.25 -4.71 -8.97
N CYS A 192 19.34 -5.19 -9.57
CA CYS A 192 19.35 -6.43 -10.35
C CYS A 192 19.47 -7.61 -9.37
N ASN A 193 18.38 -7.93 -8.70
CA ASN A 193 18.32 -8.84 -7.53
C ASN A 193 18.10 -10.31 -7.90
N TYR A 194 17.97 -10.64 -9.19
CA TYR A 194 17.67 -12.00 -9.67
C TYR A 194 18.57 -12.38 -10.84
N ASP A 195 19.26 -13.51 -10.74
CA ASP A 195 20.20 -14.01 -11.76
C ASP A 195 19.61 -15.06 -12.71
N GLY A 196 18.30 -15.32 -12.60
CA GLY A 196 17.61 -16.38 -13.34
C GLY A 196 17.34 -17.63 -12.50
N ALA A 197 18.02 -17.81 -11.36
CA ALA A 197 17.86 -18.93 -10.45
C ALA A 197 17.68 -18.48 -8.99
N ASN A 198 18.50 -17.55 -8.52
CA ASN A 198 18.56 -17.10 -7.13
C ASN A 198 18.28 -15.63 -6.99
N LYS A 199 17.85 -15.22 -5.79
CA LYS A 199 17.71 -13.82 -5.41
C LYS A 199 18.81 -13.42 -4.47
N PHE A 200 19.32 -12.21 -4.68
CA PHE A 200 20.40 -11.61 -3.90
C PHE A 200 19.98 -10.25 -3.36
N GLN A 201 20.61 -9.86 -2.27
CA GLN A 201 20.32 -8.63 -1.57
C GLN A 201 21.27 -7.51 -1.99
N THR A 202 20.74 -6.31 -2.12
CA THR A 202 21.52 -5.07 -2.23
C THR A 202 21.48 -4.35 -0.88
N VAL A 203 22.64 -3.88 -0.43
CA VAL A 203 22.75 -3.03 0.77
C VAL A 203 23.22 -1.65 0.35
N ILE A 204 22.49 -0.61 0.76
CA ILE A 204 22.87 0.79 0.57
C ILE A 204 22.94 1.41 1.95
N GLU A 205 24.14 1.78 2.39
CA GLU A 205 24.34 2.34 3.72
C GLU A 205 23.90 3.81 3.79
N ASP A 206 23.94 4.36 5.02
CA ASP A 206 23.49 5.73 5.31
C ASP A 206 24.19 6.78 4.43
N ASP A 207 23.48 7.86 4.14
CA ASP A 207 24.00 9.06 3.46
C ASP A 207 24.50 8.80 2.01
N ALA A 208 24.27 7.62 1.45
CA ALA A 208 24.70 7.31 0.08
C ALA A 208 23.86 8.06 -0.96
N PHE A 209 24.52 8.44 -2.06
CA PHE A 209 23.90 9.07 -3.22
C PHE A 209 24.01 8.17 -4.45
N ILE A 210 22.90 7.68 -4.95
CA ILE A 210 22.84 6.85 -6.14
C ILE A 210 22.47 7.75 -7.32
N GLY A 211 23.37 7.88 -8.29
CA GLY A 211 23.12 8.64 -9.51
C GLY A 211 22.03 8.02 -10.38
N SER A 212 21.43 8.81 -11.24
CA SER A 212 20.38 8.33 -12.17
C SER A 212 20.88 7.25 -13.10
N ASP A 213 19.97 6.36 -13.53
CA ASP A 213 20.25 5.26 -14.46
C ASP A 213 21.36 4.31 -13.96
N THR A 214 21.32 3.98 -12.67
CA THR A 214 22.29 3.09 -12.02
C THR A 214 21.70 1.69 -11.90
N GLN A 215 22.46 0.66 -12.31
CA GLN A 215 22.14 -0.74 -12.13
C GLN A 215 22.99 -1.31 -10.99
N LEU A 216 22.35 -1.78 -9.94
CA LEU A 216 23.01 -2.42 -8.79
C LEU A 216 22.90 -3.94 -8.94
N VAL A 217 23.97 -4.57 -9.46
CA VAL A 217 23.98 -6.03 -9.71
C VAL A 217 24.28 -6.75 -8.40
N ALA A 218 23.21 -7.21 -7.76
CA ALA A 218 23.30 -7.87 -6.46
C ALA A 218 24.03 -9.24 -6.52
N PRO A 219 24.75 -9.66 -5.46
CA PRO A 219 24.89 -8.94 -4.20
C PRO A 219 25.95 -7.83 -4.26
N VAL A 220 25.60 -6.62 -3.82
CA VAL A 220 26.54 -5.50 -3.70
C VAL A 220 26.20 -4.63 -2.49
N THR A 221 27.22 -4.00 -1.92
CA THR A 221 27.09 -3.00 -0.88
C THR A 221 27.56 -1.64 -1.39
N VAL A 222 26.73 -0.61 -1.21
CA VAL A 222 27.12 0.80 -1.38
C VAL A 222 27.43 1.35 0.01
N GLY A 223 28.70 1.65 0.27
CA GLY A 223 29.17 2.12 1.57
C GLY A 223 28.62 3.47 1.97
N ARG A 224 28.67 3.79 3.25
CA ARG A 224 28.17 5.06 3.82
C ARG A 224 28.76 6.25 3.09
N GLY A 225 27.92 7.25 2.78
CA GLY A 225 28.38 8.48 2.14
C GLY A 225 28.92 8.28 0.72
N ALA A 226 28.92 7.08 0.18
CA ALA A 226 29.37 6.82 -1.19
C ALA A 226 28.46 7.50 -2.22
N THR A 227 29.08 7.98 -3.29
CA THR A 227 28.37 8.52 -4.45
C THR A 227 28.58 7.62 -5.65
N LEU A 228 27.49 7.13 -6.25
CA LEU A 228 27.54 6.49 -7.55
C LEU A 228 27.23 7.50 -8.63
N GLY A 229 28.12 7.62 -9.61
CA GLY A 229 27.87 8.50 -10.78
C GLY A 229 26.74 7.97 -11.66
N ALA A 230 25.99 8.86 -12.30
CA ALA A 230 24.91 8.48 -13.20
C ALA A 230 25.37 7.51 -14.30
N GLY A 231 24.53 6.55 -14.69
CA GLY A 231 24.83 5.52 -15.68
C GLY A 231 25.83 4.45 -15.20
N THR A 232 26.00 4.29 -13.87
CA THR A 232 26.91 3.28 -13.31
C THR A 232 26.23 1.90 -13.28
N THR A 233 26.94 0.87 -13.79
CA THR A 233 26.61 -0.52 -13.53
C THR A 233 27.55 -1.04 -12.43
N LEU A 234 27.04 -1.14 -11.19
CA LEU A 234 27.80 -1.58 -10.04
C LEU A 234 27.78 -3.10 -9.95
N THR A 235 28.95 -3.75 -10.05
CA THR A 235 29.10 -5.22 -9.98
C THR A 235 29.98 -5.67 -8.81
N ARG A 236 30.51 -4.73 -8.03
CA ARG A 236 31.30 -4.93 -6.80
C ARG A 236 30.98 -3.82 -5.83
N ASP A 237 31.28 -4.04 -4.55
CA ASP A 237 31.03 -3.05 -3.52
C ASP A 237 31.66 -1.69 -3.82
N ALA A 238 30.93 -0.62 -3.52
CA ALA A 238 31.45 0.74 -3.56
C ALA A 238 31.93 1.15 -2.16
N PRO A 239 33.21 1.53 -1.98
CA PRO A 239 33.73 1.91 -0.67
C PRO A 239 33.04 3.15 -0.08
N PRO A 240 33.00 3.29 1.27
CA PRO A 240 32.43 4.47 1.90
C PRO A 240 33.12 5.77 1.46
N ASP A 241 32.36 6.86 1.46
CA ASP A 241 32.84 8.24 1.20
C ASP A 241 33.62 8.40 -0.12
N THR A 242 33.34 7.56 -1.12
CA THR A 242 34.00 7.61 -2.43
C THR A 242 33.04 7.87 -3.56
N LEU A 243 33.57 8.38 -4.68
CA LEU A 243 32.86 8.45 -5.96
C LEU A 243 33.20 7.19 -6.77
N THR A 244 32.21 6.35 -7.05
CA THR A 244 32.34 5.17 -7.90
C THR A 244 31.67 5.39 -9.25
N LEU A 245 32.40 5.10 -10.32
CA LEU A 245 31.96 5.22 -11.72
C LEU A 245 32.23 3.93 -12.48
N SER A 246 31.26 3.48 -13.26
CA SER A 246 31.39 2.32 -14.15
C SER A 246 30.68 2.59 -15.47
N ARG A 247 31.28 3.39 -16.33
CA ARG A 247 30.74 3.77 -17.65
C ARG A 247 31.84 3.93 -18.68
N ALA A 248 31.51 3.72 -19.94
CA ALA A 248 32.44 3.89 -21.07
C ALA A 248 32.92 5.35 -21.17
N ARG A 249 34.16 5.53 -21.65
CA ARG A 249 34.67 6.87 -21.96
C ARG A 249 33.87 7.47 -23.12
N GLN A 250 33.43 8.72 -22.95
CA GLN A 250 32.76 9.45 -24.01
C GLN A 250 33.72 9.68 -25.19
N VAL A 251 33.27 9.38 -26.39
CA VAL A 251 33.97 9.63 -27.64
C VAL A 251 33.04 10.41 -28.57
N SER A 252 33.55 11.50 -29.15
CA SER A 252 32.87 12.24 -30.22
C SER A 252 33.56 11.95 -31.56
N ILE A 253 32.78 11.57 -32.56
CA ILE A 253 33.26 11.29 -33.91
C ILE A 253 32.66 12.37 -34.79
N ALA A 254 33.49 13.02 -35.59
CA ALA A 254 33.08 14.05 -36.55
C ALA A 254 32.50 13.41 -37.82
#